data_6b0919df9ef9e36fb0c2977100456638
#
_entry.id   6b0919df9ef9e36fb0c2977100456638
#
_cell.length_a   1.000
_cell.length_b   1.000
_cell.length_c   1.000
_cell.angle_alpha   90.00
_cell.angle_beta   90.00
_cell.angle_gamma   90.00
#
_symmetry.space_group_name_H-M   'P 1'
#
loop_
_entity.id
_entity.type
_entity.pdbx_description
1 polymer ?
#
loop_
_entity_poly.entity_id
_entity_poly.type
_entity_poly.pdbx_seq_one_letter_code
_entity_poly.pdbx_strand_id
1 'polypeptide(L)'
;RGAAALEQTAAELRGYGVQVVAVAADITTDAGRAKVLAAAGPVDILVTNAGGPPPGIWSDWEREDFIRALDANMLTPIALMKALLPGMIAQGWGRVVNITSQSVKAPIPQLGLSNAARAGLTGYVGGTSRQVAQYGVTINNLLPGIHATDRAVSLDSGVMKAKGISLEQAQAERAAGIPARRYGTAEEFGATCAFLCSQHAGYIVGQNILLDGGAMNSTL
;
A
#
# COMPACT_ATOMS: atom_id res chain seq x y z
N ARG A 1 13.50 -4.98 4.15
CA ARG A 1 14.67 -5.44 3.40
C ARG A 1 15.89 -4.55 3.59
N GLY A 2 15.80 -3.25 3.57
CA GLY A 2 16.94 -2.34 3.81
C GLY A 2 17.09 -2.01 5.29
N ALA A 3 17.96 -2.71 6.03
CA ALA A 3 18.11 -2.49 7.47
C ALA A 3 18.51 -1.04 7.82
N ALA A 4 19.38 -0.43 7.03
CA ALA A 4 19.81 0.96 7.24
C ALA A 4 18.67 1.96 7.07
N ALA A 5 17.89 1.86 5.98
CA ALA A 5 16.74 2.74 5.75
C ALA A 5 15.64 2.54 6.80
N LEU A 6 15.42 1.28 7.23
CA LEU A 6 14.48 0.97 8.29
C LEU A 6 14.88 1.62 9.63
N GLU A 7 16.16 1.55 9.98
CA GLU A 7 16.65 2.16 11.23
C GLU A 7 16.65 3.69 11.16
N GLN A 8 16.95 4.28 10.00
CA GLN A 8 16.82 5.72 9.80
C GLN A 8 15.37 6.18 10.05
N THR A 9 14.39 5.52 9.42
CA THR A 9 12.96 5.81 9.64
C THR A 9 12.55 5.60 11.11
N ALA A 10 13.06 4.54 11.73
CA ALA A 10 12.79 4.28 13.15
C ALA A 10 13.34 5.39 14.05
N ALA A 11 14.52 5.92 13.75
CA ALA A 11 15.11 7.03 14.49
C ALA A 11 14.27 8.31 14.36
N GLU A 12 13.80 8.62 13.14
CA GLU A 12 12.90 9.75 12.89
C GLU A 12 11.59 9.63 13.68
N LEU A 13 10.98 8.44 13.67
CA LEU A 13 9.72 8.18 14.39
C LEU A 13 9.90 8.26 15.92
N ARG A 14 11.03 7.82 16.47
CA ARG A 14 11.32 7.98 17.91
C ARG A 14 11.37 9.45 18.33
N GLY A 15 11.69 10.36 17.42
CA GLY A 15 11.65 11.80 17.64
C GLY A 15 10.27 12.35 18.03
N TYR A 16 9.21 11.62 17.73
CA TYR A 16 7.84 11.95 18.18
C TYR A 16 7.50 11.46 19.60
N GLY A 17 8.46 10.91 20.33
CA GLY A 17 8.25 10.45 21.70
C GLY A 17 7.49 9.12 21.82
N VAL A 18 7.42 8.34 20.75
CA VAL A 18 6.76 7.04 20.72
C VAL A 18 7.77 5.89 20.73
N GLN A 19 7.35 4.72 21.26
CA GLN A 19 8.16 3.52 21.17
C GLN A 19 8.15 2.99 19.72
N VAL A 20 9.33 2.72 19.18
CA VAL A 20 9.49 2.17 17.83
C VAL A 20 10.38 0.95 17.84
N VAL A 21 9.86 -0.17 17.35
CA VAL A 21 10.59 -1.42 17.18
C VAL A 21 10.81 -1.68 15.70
N ALA A 22 12.07 -1.59 15.25
CA ALA A 22 12.46 -1.86 13.87
C ALA A 22 12.80 -3.34 13.70
N VAL A 23 12.08 -4.05 12.82
CA VAL A 23 12.31 -5.48 12.57
C VAL A 23 12.71 -5.70 11.11
N ALA A 24 13.99 -5.90 10.86
CA ALA A 24 14.48 -6.25 9.54
C ALA A 24 14.15 -7.73 9.23
N ALA A 25 13.16 -7.94 8.36
CA ALA A 25 12.70 -9.27 7.94
C ALA A 25 12.11 -9.23 6.52
N ASP A 26 12.09 -10.36 5.86
CA ASP A 26 11.32 -10.55 4.63
C ASP A 26 9.94 -11.11 4.99
N ILE A 27 8.93 -10.25 4.97
CA ILE A 27 7.55 -10.59 5.35
C ILE A 27 6.84 -11.50 4.33
N THR A 28 7.42 -11.76 3.15
CA THR A 28 6.89 -12.75 2.21
C THR A 28 7.13 -14.18 2.69
N THR A 29 8.05 -14.38 3.62
CA THR A 29 8.33 -15.69 4.24
C THR A 29 7.59 -15.87 5.57
N ASP A 30 7.25 -17.11 5.91
CA ASP A 30 6.63 -17.44 7.21
C ASP A 30 7.51 -17.04 8.39
N ALA A 31 8.82 -17.31 8.31
CA ALA A 31 9.78 -16.95 9.34
C ALA A 31 9.88 -15.43 9.53
N GLY A 32 9.85 -14.65 8.43
CA GLY A 32 9.88 -13.20 8.48
C GLY A 32 8.60 -12.62 9.12
N ARG A 33 7.43 -13.16 8.76
CA ARG A 33 6.15 -12.77 9.40
C ARG A 33 6.13 -13.13 10.88
N ALA A 34 6.54 -14.35 11.23
CA ALA A 34 6.61 -14.78 12.65
C ALA A 34 7.51 -13.86 13.48
N LYS A 35 8.67 -13.46 12.94
CA LYS A 35 9.59 -12.53 13.60
C LYS A 35 8.95 -11.16 13.86
N VAL A 36 8.23 -10.62 12.88
CA VAL A 36 7.56 -9.31 13.02
C VAL A 36 6.42 -9.40 14.02
N LEU A 37 5.58 -10.43 13.92
CA LEU A 37 4.44 -10.62 14.83
C LEU A 37 4.87 -10.84 16.28
N ALA A 38 5.95 -11.60 16.51
CA ALA A 38 6.50 -11.80 17.85
C ALA A 38 7.03 -10.50 18.48
N ALA A 39 7.61 -9.62 17.65
CA ALA A 39 8.12 -8.33 18.11
C ALA A 39 7.00 -7.29 18.36
N ALA A 40 5.88 -7.41 17.64
CA ALA A 40 4.78 -6.46 17.73
C ALA A 40 3.89 -6.69 18.97
N GLY A 41 3.72 -7.94 19.42
CA GLY A 41 2.75 -8.29 20.47
C GLY A 41 1.28 -8.05 20.00
N PRO A 42 0.37 -7.63 20.90
CA PRO A 42 -0.99 -7.24 20.54
C PRO A 42 -0.98 -6.03 19.59
N VAL A 43 -1.81 -6.08 18.54
CA VAL A 43 -1.85 -5.05 17.47
C VAL A 43 -3.26 -4.55 17.29
N ASP A 44 -3.45 -3.26 17.45
CA ASP A 44 -4.73 -2.57 17.24
C ASP A 44 -4.89 -2.07 15.81
N ILE A 45 -3.79 -1.68 15.17
CA ILE A 45 -3.75 -1.07 13.84
C ILE A 45 -2.75 -1.80 12.96
N LEU A 46 -3.19 -2.30 11.81
CA LEU A 46 -2.33 -2.88 10.78
C LEU A 46 -2.35 -2.01 9.52
N VAL A 47 -1.21 -1.49 9.13
CA VAL A 47 -1.01 -0.89 7.82
C VAL A 47 -0.10 -1.79 6.98
N THR A 48 -0.62 -2.33 5.87
CA THR A 48 0.20 -3.11 4.94
C THR A 48 0.67 -2.25 3.77
N ASN A 49 1.97 -2.24 3.53
CA ASN A 49 2.57 -1.55 2.39
C ASN A 49 3.77 -2.36 1.89
N ALA A 50 3.73 -2.77 0.63
CA ALA A 50 4.80 -3.51 -0.01
C ALA A 50 5.22 -2.85 -1.33
N GLY A 51 6.48 -3.01 -1.71
CA GLY A 51 6.98 -2.57 -3.01
C GLY A 51 6.18 -3.24 -4.15
N GLY A 52 5.86 -2.44 -5.19
CA GLY A 52 5.23 -3.01 -6.38
C GLY A 52 6.21 -3.86 -7.19
N PRO A 53 5.72 -4.87 -7.93
CA PRO A 53 6.53 -5.62 -8.87
C PRO A 53 7.10 -4.73 -9.99
N PRO A 54 8.13 -5.19 -10.72
CA PRO A 54 8.68 -4.44 -11.84
C PRO A 54 7.62 -4.23 -12.93
N PRO A 55 7.67 -3.09 -13.66
CA PRO A 55 6.83 -2.88 -14.83
C PRO A 55 7.29 -3.77 -15.99
N GLY A 56 6.39 -4.01 -16.94
CA GLY A 56 6.66 -4.78 -18.16
C GLY A 56 5.44 -4.80 -19.05
N ILE A 57 5.48 -5.57 -20.13
CA ILE A 57 4.34 -5.84 -21.01
C ILE A 57 3.86 -7.28 -20.84
N TRP A 58 2.71 -7.62 -21.39
CA TRP A 58 2.06 -8.92 -21.21
C TRP A 58 2.94 -10.13 -21.58
N SER A 59 3.90 -9.96 -22.48
CA SER A 59 4.84 -11.02 -22.92
C SER A 59 6.10 -11.14 -22.07
N ASP A 60 6.33 -10.23 -21.10
CA ASP A 60 7.54 -10.22 -20.28
C ASP A 60 7.41 -11.08 -19.01
N TRP A 61 6.19 -11.49 -18.67
CA TRP A 61 5.91 -12.11 -17.38
C TRP A 61 5.60 -13.59 -17.50
N GLU A 62 6.36 -14.39 -16.78
CA GLU A 62 6.14 -15.82 -16.61
C GLU A 62 5.33 -16.12 -15.35
N ARG A 63 4.91 -17.38 -15.19
CA ARG A 63 4.13 -17.85 -14.03
C ARG A 63 4.78 -17.47 -12.69
N GLU A 64 6.09 -17.59 -12.60
CA GLU A 64 6.90 -17.31 -11.40
C GLU A 64 6.87 -15.82 -11.02
N ASP A 65 6.76 -14.93 -12.01
CA ASP A 65 6.61 -13.48 -11.77
C ASP A 65 5.26 -13.18 -11.10
N PHE A 66 4.19 -13.82 -11.60
CA PHE A 66 2.87 -13.72 -10.98
C PHE A 66 2.86 -14.28 -9.55
N ILE A 67 3.47 -15.43 -9.30
CA ILE A 67 3.56 -16.03 -7.96
C ILE A 67 4.26 -15.05 -7.00
N ARG A 68 5.42 -14.48 -7.38
CA ARG A 68 6.13 -13.50 -6.56
C ARG A 68 5.31 -12.24 -6.29
N ALA A 69 4.60 -11.75 -7.30
CA ALA A 69 3.74 -10.58 -7.17
C ALA A 69 2.55 -10.84 -6.23
N LEU A 70 1.91 -12.01 -6.36
CA LEU A 70 0.82 -12.46 -5.50
C LEU A 70 1.31 -12.63 -4.05
N ASP A 71 2.44 -13.29 -3.84
CA ASP A 71 3.02 -13.46 -2.49
C ASP A 71 3.23 -12.11 -1.81
N ALA A 72 3.89 -11.16 -2.48
CA ALA A 72 4.24 -9.89 -1.88
C ALA A 72 3.04 -8.95 -1.67
N ASN A 73 2.10 -8.90 -2.63
CA ASN A 73 1.08 -7.84 -2.69
C ASN A 73 -0.35 -8.33 -2.40
N MET A 74 -0.57 -9.64 -2.22
CA MET A 74 -1.85 -10.24 -1.87
C MET A 74 -1.75 -11.19 -0.68
N LEU A 75 -0.95 -12.26 -0.79
CA LEU A 75 -0.93 -13.32 0.21
C LEU A 75 -0.28 -12.87 1.52
N THR A 76 0.77 -12.06 1.48
CA THR A 76 1.41 -11.49 2.68
C THR A 76 0.45 -10.59 3.48
N PRO A 77 -0.23 -9.58 2.90
CA PRO A 77 -1.28 -8.85 3.59
C PRO A 77 -2.37 -9.75 4.19
N ILE A 78 -2.83 -10.74 3.44
CA ILE A 78 -3.84 -11.71 3.90
C ILE A 78 -3.33 -12.50 5.11
N ALA A 79 -2.09 -12.99 5.07
CA ALA A 79 -1.49 -13.75 6.18
C ALA A 79 -1.37 -12.89 7.45
N LEU A 80 -0.97 -11.62 7.32
CA LEU A 80 -0.92 -10.68 8.44
C LEU A 80 -2.30 -10.40 9.02
N MET A 81 -3.30 -10.16 8.18
CA MET A 81 -4.69 -9.99 8.62
C MET A 81 -5.20 -11.23 9.36
N LYS A 82 -4.97 -12.44 8.83
CA LYS A 82 -5.36 -13.70 9.47
C LYS A 82 -4.73 -13.87 10.85
N ALA A 83 -3.50 -13.42 11.05
CA ALA A 83 -2.82 -13.52 12.33
C ALA A 83 -3.35 -12.51 13.37
N LEU A 84 -3.75 -11.31 12.94
CA LEU A 84 -4.07 -10.20 13.84
C LEU A 84 -5.57 -9.99 14.08
N LEU A 85 -6.43 -10.32 13.12
CA LEU A 85 -7.86 -10.14 13.25
C LEU A 85 -8.48 -10.84 14.48
N PRO A 86 -8.07 -12.05 14.89
CA PRO A 86 -8.62 -12.66 16.10
C PRO A 86 -8.44 -11.81 17.36
N GLY A 87 -7.27 -11.17 17.53
CA GLY A 87 -7.00 -10.26 18.65
C GLY A 87 -7.87 -8.99 18.57
N MET A 88 -7.94 -8.37 17.40
CA MET A 88 -8.77 -7.19 17.15
C MET A 88 -10.27 -7.47 17.42
N ILE A 89 -10.77 -8.64 17.00
CA ILE A 89 -12.15 -9.08 17.24
C ILE A 89 -12.40 -9.28 18.75
N ALA A 90 -11.49 -9.94 19.44
CA ALA A 90 -11.64 -10.23 20.86
C ALA A 90 -11.70 -8.97 21.72
N GLN A 91 -10.98 -7.91 21.35
CA GLN A 91 -11.00 -6.62 22.05
C GLN A 91 -12.15 -5.69 21.59
N GLY A 92 -12.87 -6.03 20.53
CA GLY A 92 -13.98 -5.22 20.00
C GLY A 92 -13.54 -3.97 19.23
N TRP A 93 -12.27 -3.88 18.81
CA TRP A 93 -11.74 -2.76 18.06
C TRP A 93 -10.53 -3.17 17.21
N GLY A 94 -10.44 -2.64 16.00
CA GLY A 94 -9.28 -2.81 15.14
C GLY A 94 -9.38 -2.00 13.86
N ARG A 95 -8.23 -1.65 13.30
CA ARG A 95 -8.13 -0.93 12.02
C ARG A 95 -7.12 -1.60 11.11
N VAL A 96 -7.53 -1.93 9.89
CA VAL A 96 -6.63 -2.44 8.86
C VAL A 96 -6.71 -1.53 7.64
N VAL A 97 -5.57 -1.03 7.20
CA VAL A 97 -5.43 -0.25 5.97
C VAL A 97 -4.40 -0.90 5.06
N ASN A 98 -4.84 -1.35 3.89
CA ASN A 98 -3.95 -1.90 2.87
C ASN A 98 -3.61 -0.83 1.85
N ILE A 99 -2.33 -0.53 1.68
CA ILE A 99 -1.86 0.37 0.64
C ILE A 99 -1.78 -0.43 -0.67
N THR A 100 -2.71 -0.13 -1.59
CA THR A 100 -2.80 -0.85 -2.86
C THR A 100 -2.34 0.04 -4.04
N SER A 101 -3.22 0.41 -4.96
CA SER A 101 -2.88 1.23 -6.13
C SER A 101 -4.14 1.75 -6.81
N GLN A 102 -4.07 2.92 -7.43
CA GLN A 102 -5.09 3.41 -8.37
C GLN A 102 -5.37 2.39 -9.49
N SER A 103 -4.39 1.56 -9.83
CA SER A 103 -4.51 0.55 -10.90
C SER A 103 -5.53 -0.54 -10.60
N VAL A 104 -6.01 -0.66 -9.38
CA VAL A 104 -7.16 -1.51 -9.03
C VAL A 104 -8.45 -1.01 -9.69
N LYS A 105 -8.63 0.29 -9.80
CA LYS A 105 -9.80 0.91 -10.44
C LYS A 105 -9.58 1.16 -11.94
N ALA A 106 -8.37 1.59 -12.32
CA ALA A 106 -7.99 1.85 -13.71
C ALA A 106 -6.68 1.10 -14.04
N PRO A 107 -6.74 -0.14 -14.55
CA PRO A 107 -5.57 -0.95 -14.83
C PRO A 107 -4.57 -0.25 -15.74
N ILE A 108 -3.30 -0.24 -15.32
CA ILE A 108 -2.20 0.37 -16.07
C ILE A 108 -1.54 -0.74 -16.89
N PRO A 109 -1.43 -0.62 -18.23
CA PRO A 109 -0.95 -1.71 -19.09
C PRO A 109 0.41 -2.27 -18.69
N GLN A 110 1.35 -1.40 -18.28
CA GLN A 110 2.71 -1.81 -17.89
C GLN A 110 2.81 -2.38 -16.46
N LEU A 111 1.70 -2.45 -15.72
CA LEU A 111 1.66 -2.92 -14.34
C LEU A 111 0.84 -4.20 -14.15
N GLY A 112 0.79 -5.08 -15.15
CA GLY A 112 -0.05 -6.28 -15.15
C GLY A 112 0.07 -7.16 -13.90
N LEU A 113 1.30 -7.40 -13.42
CA LEU A 113 1.55 -8.13 -12.17
C LEU A 113 0.92 -7.43 -10.95
N SER A 114 1.09 -6.11 -10.87
CA SER A 114 0.52 -5.30 -9.78
C SER A 114 -1.01 -5.23 -9.88
N ASN A 115 -1.54 -5.05 -11.08
CA ASN A 115 -2.99 -5.02 -11.33
C ASN A 115 -3.64 -6.31 -10.81
N ALA A 116 -3.08 -7.47 -11.17
CA ALA A 116 -3.61 -8.78 -10.78
C ALA A 116 -3.55 -8.98 -9.24
N ALA A 117 -2.39 -8.77 -8.63
CA ALA A 117 -2.21 -9.04 -7.21
C ALA A 117 -3.03 -8.09 -6.32
N ARG A 118 -3.06 -6.80 -6.65
CA ARG A 118 -3.78 -5.81 -5.83
C ARG A 118 -5.29 -5.86 -6.04
N ALA A 119 -5.77 -6.21 -7.23
CA ALA A 119 -7.19 -6.46 -7.46
C ALA A 119 -7.65 -7.70 -6.68
N GLY A 120 -6.84 -8.77 -6.65
CA GLY A 120 -7.11 -9.95 -5.83
C GLY A 120 -7.23 -9.62 -4.33
N LEU A 121 -6.29 -8.83 -3.78
CA LEU A 121 -6.37 -8.34 -2.40
C LEU A 121 -7.64 -7.51 -2.18
N THR A 122 -7.98 -6.64 -3.11
CA THR A 122 -9.19 -5.80 -3.01
C THR A 122 -10.46 -6.64 -2.95
N GLY A 123 -10.56 -7.68 -3.77
CA GLY A 123 -11.68 -8.63 -3.72
C GLY A 123 -11.77 -9.37 -2.38
N TYR A 124 -10.64 -9.84 -1.85
CA TYR A 124 -10.58 -10.47 -0.52
C TYR A 124 -11.05 -9.50 0.58
N VAL A 125 -10.58 -8.27 0.58
CA VAL A 125 -10.97 -7.24 1.55
C VAL A 125 -12.45 -6.95 1.47
N GLY A 126 -13.03 -6.87 0.27
CA GLY A 126 -14.46 -6.64 0.06
C GLY A 126 -15.36 -7.66 0.77
N GLY A 127 -14.97 -8.93 0.81
CA GLY A 127 -15.67 -9.98 1.53
C GLY A 127 -15.35 -9.99 3.03
N THR A 128 -14.07 -9.99 3.39
CA THR A 128 -13.60 -10.16 4.78
C THR A 128 -14.02 -8.99 5.68
N SER A 129 -13.99 -7.75 5.16
CA SER A 129 -14.38 -6.56 5.93
C SER A 129 -15.79 -6.66 6.49
N ARG A 130 -16.73 -7.24 5.71
CA ARG A 130 -18.13 -7.43 6.14
C ARG A 130 -18.27 -8.49 7.25
N GLN A 131 -17.39 -9.48 7.29
CA GLN A 131 -17.42 -10.53 8.31
C GLN A 131 -17.00 -10.01 9.68
N VAL A 132 -16.09 -9.01 9.72
CA VAL A 132 -15.49 -8.53 10.97
C VAL A 132 -16.08 -7.20 11.47
N ALA A 133 -16.84 -6.48 10.64
CA ALA A 133 -17.38 -5.16 10.97
C ALA A 133 -18.23 -5.15 12.24
N GLN A 134 -19.04 -6.18 12.49
CA GLN A 134 -19.86 -6.33 13.68
C GLN A 134 -19.05 -6.37 14.99
N TYR A 135 -17.76 -6.64 14.92
CA TYR A 135 -16.84 -6.68 16.06
C TYR A 135 -16.05 -5.38 16.24
N GLY A 136 -16.47 -4.27 15.60
CA GLY A 136 -15.77 -2.99 15.69
C GLY A 136 -14.47 -2.92 14.89
N VAL A 137 -14.21 -3.89 14.00
CA VAL A 137 -13.01 -3.96 13.17
C VAL A 137 -13.31 -3.48 11.76
N THR A 138 -12.52 -2.52 11.24
CA THR A 138 -12.65 -2.08 9.84
C THR A 138 -11.43 -2.48 9.02
N ILE A 139 -11.66 -2.89 7.78
CA ILE A 139 -10.61 -3.17 6.79
C ILE A 139 -10.90 -2.34 5.57
N ASN A 140 -9.96 -1.46 5.17
CA ASN A 140 -10.08 -0.61 3.99
C ASN A 140 -8.80 -0.65 3.16
N ASN A 141 -8.91 -0.26 1.90
CA ASN A 141 -7.78 -0.09 0.99
C ASN A 141 -7.58 1.39 0.69
N LEU A 142 -6.34 1.85 0.71
CA LEU A 142 -5.95 3.19 0.31
C LEU A 142 -5.17 3.08 -1.00
N LEU A 143 -5.65 3.76 -2.04
CA LEU A 143 -5.20 3.62 -3.41
C LEU A 143 -4.41 4.86 -3.84
N PRO A 144 -3.07 4.84 -3.76
CA PRO A 144 -2.29 5.97 -4.24
C PRO A 144 -2.37 6.10 -5.77
N GLY A 145 -2.57 7.33 -6.24
CA GLY A 145 -2.15 7.79 -7.53
C GLY A 145 -0.65 8.09 -7.52
N ILE A 146 -0.24 9.16 -8.20
CA ILE A 146 1.15 9.57 -8.25
C ILE A 146 1.47 10.48 -7.05
N HIS A 147 2.37 10.02 -6.19
CA HIS A 147 2.88 10.77 -5.04
C HIS A 147 4.40 10.98 -5.20
N ALA A 148 4.91 12.09 -4.68
CA ALA A 148 6.32 12.45 -4.71
C ALA A 148 7.14 11.49 -3.82
N THR A 149 7.66 10.42 -4.40
CA THR A 149 8.42 9.35 -3.75
C THR A 149 9.57 8.91 -4.64
N ASP A 150 10.56 8.21 -4.08
CA ASP A 150 11.69 7.63 -4.84
C ASP A 150 11.20 6.73 -5.99
N ARG A 151 10.09 6.03 -5.81
CA ARG A 151 9.50 5.22 -6.87
C ARG A 151 8.96 6.09 -8.02
N ALA A 152 8.35 7.22 -7.74
CA ALA A 152 7.92 8.15 -8.79
C ALA A 152 9.12 8.68 -9.56
N VAL A 153 10.19 9.08 -8.87
CA VAL A 153 11.46 9.51 -9.48
C VAL A 153 12.05 8.40 -10.37
N SER A 154 12.02 7.15 -9.91
CA SER A 154 12.50 6.00 -10.70
C SER A 154 11.71 5.81 -12.01
N LEU A 155 10.37 5.94 -11.95
CA LEU A 155 9.50 5.83 -13.12
C LEU A 155 9.71 7.02 -14.08
N ASP A 156 9.83 8.24 -13.54
CA ASP A 156 10.08 9.45 -14.31
C ASP A 156 11.45 9.42 -15.00
N SER A 157 12.45 8.82 -14.34
CA SER A 157 13.78 8.57 -14.93
C SER A 157 13.72 7.63 -16.14
N GLY A 158 12.77 6.69 -16.16
CA GLY A 158 12.49 5.86 -17.33
C GLY A 158 11.95 6.68 -18.50
N VAL A 159 11.00 7.58 -18.25
CA VAL A 159 10.45 8.51 -19.26
C VAL A 159 11.52 9.49 -19.75
N MET A 160 12.31 10.06 -18.83
CA MET A 160 13.45 10.91 -19.13
C MET A 160 14.38 10.26 -20.16
N LYS A 161 14.81 9.02 -19.91
CA LYS A 161 15.69 8.28 -20.80
C LYS A 161 15.05 7.98 -22.15
N ALA A 162 13.79 7.55 -22.15
CA ALA A 162 13.07 7.20 -23.38
C ALA A 162 12.82 8.38 -24.30
N LYS A 163 12.60 9.58 -23.75
CA LYS A 163 12.27 10.81 -24.50
C LYS A 163 13.48 11.73 -24.72
N GLY A 164 14.61 11.51 -24.05
CA GLY A 164 15.78 12.41 -24.09
C GLY A 164 15.52 13.79 -23.48
N ILE A 165 14.65 13.87 -22.47
CA ILE A 165 14.28 15.12 -21.76
C ILE A 165 14.88 15.13 -20.35
N SER A 166 14.82 16.27 -19.66
CA SER A 166 15.23 16.32 -18.24
C SER A 166 14.24 15.60 -17.31
N LEU A 167 14.70 15.22 -16.11
CA LEU A 167 13.81 14.64 -15.08
C LEU A 167 12.68 15.61 -14.71
N GLU A 168 13.01 16.89 -14.57
CA GLU A 168 12.05 17.96 -14.27
C GLU A 168 10.98 18.09 -15.37
N GLN A 169 11.37 18.02 -16.63
CA GLN A 169 10.45 18.02 -17.75
C GLN A 169 9.53 16.77 -17.74
N ALA A 170 10.10 15.58 -17.46
CA ALA A 170 9.31 14.35 -17.36
C ALA A 170 8.28 14.42 -16.24
N GLN A 171 8.66 14.98 -15.09
CA GLN A 171 7.77 15.21 -13.94
C GLN A 171 6.69 16.24 -14.26
N ALA A 172 7.04 17.34 -14.90
CA ALA A 172 6.09 18.38 -15.30
C ALA A 172 5.06 17.86 -16.30
N GLU A 173 5.49 17.12 -17.32
CA GLU A 173 4.57 16.49 -18.29
C GLU A 173 3.60 15.53 -17.61
N ARG A 174 4.10 14.73 -16.67
CA ARG A 174 3.28 13.76 -15.96
C ARG A 174 2.30 14.45 -15.00
N ALA A 175 2.73 15.48 -14.29
CA ALA A 175 1.89 16.30 -13.43
C ALA A 175 0.80 17.03 -14.22
N ALA A 176 1.11 17.48 -15.44
CA ALA A 176 0.14 18.11 -16.34
C ALA A 176 -1.02 17.19 -16.73
N GLY A 177 -0.83 15.88 -16.69
CA GLY A 177 -1.89 14.88 -16.90
C GLY A 177 -2.82 14.66 -15.68
N ILE A 178 -2.46 15.18 -14.51
CA ILE A 178 -3.26 15.10 -13.29
C ILE A 178 -4.12 16.37 -13.20
N PRO A 179 -5.43 16.31 -12.94
CA PRO A 179 -6.26 17.51 -12.77
C PRO A 179 -5.73 18.48 -11.71
N ALA A 180 -5.20 17.98 -10.60
CA ALA A 180 -4.56 18.78 -9.57
C ALA A 180 -3.22 19.43 -10.00
N ARG A 181 -2.69 19.10 -11.20
CA ARG A 181 -1.45 19.64 -11.80
C ARG A 181 -0.19 19.45 -10.96
N ARG A 182 -0.19 18.50 -10.05
CA ARG A 182 0.95 18.16 -9.20
C ARG A 182 0.87 16.70 -8.76
N TYR A 183 1.98 16.19 -8.24
CA TYR A 183 1.97 14.95 -7.46
C TYR A 183 1.38 15.20 -6.07
N GLY A 184 0.79 14.16 -5.48
CA GLY A 184 0.44 14.16 -4.07
C GLY A 184 1.70 14.13 -3.20
N THR A 185 1.61 14.60 -1.96
CA THR A 185 2.70 14.53 -0.99
C THR A 185 2.57 13.31 -0.09
N ALA A 186 3.67 12.90 0.56
CA ALA A 186 3.66 11.82 1.53
C ALA A 186 2.77 12.17 2.74
N GLU A 187 2.74 13.44 3.13
CA GLU A 187 1.95 13.97 4.24
C GLU A 187 0.45 13.88 3.94
N GLU A 188 0.00 14.26 2.73
CA GLU A 188 -1.40 14.13 2.32
C GLU A 188 -1.86 12.67 2.35
N PHE A 189 -1.00 11.76 1.88
CA PHE A 189 -1.28 10.33 1.91
C PHE A 189 -1.31 9.80 3.35
N GLY A 190 -0.32 10.16 4.15
CA GLY A 190 -0.19 9.79 5.56
C GLY A 190 -1.36 10.27 6.40
N ALA A 191 -1.82 11.51 6.21
CA ALA A 191 -2.97 12.07 6.90
C ALA A 191 -4.26 11.28 6.63
N THR A 192 -4.49 10.89 5.38
CA THR A 192 -5.64 10.04 5.03
C THR A 192 -5.53 8.64 5.63
N CYS A 193 -4.34 8.05 5.61
CA CYS A 193 -4.08 6.77 6.26
C CYS A 193 -4.34 6.86 7.77
N ALA A 194 -3.84 7.89 8.44
CA ALA A 194 -4.06 8.12 9.87
C ALA A 194 -5.55 8.31 10.19
N PHE A 195 -6.29 9.03 9.37
CA PHE A 195 -7.75 9.15 9.52
C PHE A 195 -8.43 7.77 9.45
N LEU A 196 -8.09 6.92 8.48
CA LEU A 196 -8.66 5.57 8.37
C LEU A 196 -8.28 4.67 9.55
N CYS A 197 -7.16 4.91 10.20
CA CYS A 197 -6.71 4.23 11.41
C CYS A 197 -7.38 4.77 12.69
N SER A 198 -8.10 5.91 12.62
CA SER A 198 -8.71 6.55 13.77
C SER A 198 -10.05 5.93 14.18
N GLN A 199 -10.53 6.31 15.37
CA GLN A 199 -11.88 5.97 15.83
C GLN A 199 -12.98 6.59 14.95
N HIS A 200 -12.71 7.73 14.29
CA HIS A 200 -13.67 8.46 13.47
C HIS A 200 -14.00 7.75 12.15
N ALA A 201 -13.16 6.80 11.71
CA ALA A 201 -13.39 6.00 10.51
C ALA A 201 -14.17 4.69 10.78
N GLY A 202 -14.79 4.54 11.95
CA GLY A 202 -15.45 3.30 12.37
C GLY A 202 -16.62 2.86 11.49
N TYR A 203 -17.20 3.76 10.68
CA TYR A 203 -18.29 3.45 9.74
C TYR A 203 -17.84 3.32 8.28
N ILE A 204 -16.51 3.39 8.02
CA ILE A 204 -15.92 3.17 6.71
C ILE A 204 -15.42 1.72 6.66
N VAL A 205 -16.11 0.87 5.90
CA VAL A 205 -15.86 -0.58 5.87
C VAL A 205 -15.76 -1.09 4.44
N GLY A 206 -14.66 -1.76 4.12
CA GLY A 206 -14.45 -2.41 2.83
C GLY A 206 -14.27 -1.44 1.66
N GLN A 207 -13.87 -0.20 1.92
CA GLN A 207 -13.79 0.84 0.91
C GLN A 207 -12.42 0.85 0.22
N ASN A 208 -12.44 1.35 -1.02
CA ASN A 208 -11.28 1.58 -1.87
C ASN A 208 -11.12 3.08 -2.05
N ILE A 209 -10.38 3.72 -1.15
CA ILE A 209 -10.24 5.17 -1.11
C ILE A 209 -9.08 5.59 -2.00
N LEU A 210 -9.40 6.36 -3.03
CA LEU A 210 -8.47 6.79 -4.07
C LEU A 210 -7.93 8.19 -3.74
N LEU A 211 -6.58 8.33 -3.77
CA LEU A 211 -5.87 9.60 -3.65
C LEU A 211 -5.02 9.79 -4.91
N ASP A 212 -5.54 10.47 -5.92
CA ASP A 212 -4.90 10.56 -7.25
C ASP A 212 -4.95 11.97 -7.87
N GLY A 213 -5.37 12.99 -7.13
CA GLY A 213 -5.49 14.35 -7.64
C GLY A 213 -6.54 14.52 -8.74
N GLY A 214 -7.51 13.59 -8.81
CA GLY A 214 -8.59 13.58 -9.81
C GLY A 214 -8.21 12.92 -11.14
N ALA A 215 -7.09 12.18 -11.20
CA ALA A 215 -6.62 11.56 -12.44
C ALA A 215 -7.59 10.51 -12.99
N MET A 216 -8.32 9.82 -12.12
CA MET A 216 -9.35 8.87 -12.51
C MET A 216 -10.70 9.58 -12.72
N ASN A 217 -11.19 9.60 -13.94
CA ASN A 217 -12.49 10.14 -14.29
C ASN A 217 -13.54 9.02 -14.26
N SER A 218 -14.09 8.73 -13.07
CA SER A 218 -15.16 7.73 -12.89
C SER A 218 -16.05 8.13 -11.72
N THR A 219 -17.32 7.85 -11.85
CA THR A 219 -18.33 8.04 -10.78
C THR A 219 -18.52 6.81 -9.89
N LEU A 220 -17.94 5.66 -10.25
CA LEU A 220 -18.05 4.37 -9.56
C LEU A 220 -16.68 3.76 -9.26
#